data_71495b4f93b3340e5448723cfef74dfd
#
_entry.id   71495b4f93b3340e5448723cfef74dfd
#
_cell.length_a   1.000
_cell.length_b   1.000
_cell.length_c   1.000
_cell.angle_alpha   90.00
_cell.angle_beta   90.00
_cell.angle_gamma   90.00
#
_symmetry.space_group_name_H-M   'P 1'
#
loop_
_entity.id
_entity.type
_entity.pdbx_description
1 polymer ?
#
loop_
_entity_poly.entity_id
_entity_poly.type
_entity_poly.pdbx_seq_one_letter_code
_entity_poly.pdbx_strand_id
1 'polypeptide(L)'
;MKTVLPLLLLTCASVQAHSPELTQLLSEIHEQYELAVINKRPYSQDLPDITKLPYFLQHIDETDTVESIRLNAYLQGLHTAYFKNATNQKRLGGGSWFCMRDTMALDPRRHPEFIVDLIWKVLDKTAKIDPEGFRQGNYAAAFSVDTATVINYGLQTEYPCYSPIPKSLQFNGWKY
;
A
#
# COMPACT_ATOMS: atom_id res chain seq x y z
N MET A 1 -44.43 -25.08 24.17
CA MET A 1 -43.65 -24.77 22.96
C MET A 1 -42.78 -23.53 23.25
N LYS A 2 -41.47 -23.71 23.41
CA LYS A 2 -40.52 -22.59 23.63
C LYS A 2 -39.89 -22.24 22.30
N THR A 3 -40.22 -21.07 21.76
CA THR A 3 -39.67 -20.54 20.53
C THR A 3 -38.26 -19.97 20.83
N VAL A 4 -37.22 -20.64 20.34
CA VAL A 4 -35.85 -20.15 20.39
C VAL A 4 -35.66 -19.24 19.18
N LEU A 5 -35.50 -17.94 19.45
CA LEU A 5 -35.18 -16.94 18.45
C LEU A 5 -33.67 -17.03 18.13
N PRO A 6 -33.26 -17.26 16.88
CA PRO A 6 -31.82 -17.25 16.55
C PRO A 6 -31.30 -15.82 16.58
N LEU A 7 -30.30 -15.58 17.46
CA LEU A 7 -29.54 -14.35 17.52
C LEU A 7 -28.60 -14.29 16.29
N LEU A 8 -28.98 -13.52 15.28
CA LEU A 8 -28.12 -13.21 14.14
C LEU A 8 -26.97 -12.30 14.64
N LEU A 9 -25.81 -12.91 14.85
CA LEU A 9 -24.56 -12.16 15.03
C LEU A 9 -24.18 -11.53 13.68
N LEU A 10 -24.50 -10.25 13.53
CA LEU A 10 -23.93 -9.39 12.49
C LEU A 10 -22.45 -9.21 12.80
N THR A 11 -21.58 -9.97 12.15
CA THR A 11 -20.17 -9.67 12.07
C THR A 11 -20.02 -8.42 11.20
N CYS A 12 -19.95 -7.24 11.82
CA CYS A 12 -19.47 -6.04 11.16
C CYS A 12 -17.99 -6.29 10.80
N ALA A 13 -17.71 -6.67 9.56
CA ALA A 13 -16.39 -6.47 8.99
C ALA A 13 -16.11 -4.96 9.09
N SER A 14 -15.10 -4.57 9.83
CA SER A 14 -14.64 -3.19 9.89
C SER A 14 -14.07 -2.84 8.52
N VAL A 15 -14.92 -2.33 7.63
CA VAL A 15 -14.48 -1.65 6.42
C VAL A 15 -13.66 -0.46 6.92
N GLN A 16 -12.38 -0.46 6.67
CA GLN A 16 -11.51 0.66 7.02
C GLN A 16 -11.97 1.85 6.21
N ALA A 17 -12.66 2.80 6.88
CA ALA A 17 -13.20 3.96 6.21
C ALA A 17 -12.04 4.88 5.82
N HIS A 18 -11.80 5.00 4.51
CA HIS A 18 -10.85 5.98 3.97
C HIS A 18 -11.29 7.41 4.29
N SER A 19 -10.32 8.35 4.36
CA SER A 19 -10.67 9.76 4.50
C SER A 19 -11.46 10.25 3.27
N PRO A 20 -12.24 11.33 3.43
CA PRO A 20 -12.94 11.93 2.29
C PRO A 20 -12.00 12.31 1.14
N GLU A 21 -10.81 12.82 1.47
CA GLU A 21 -9.79 13.21 0.51
C GLU A 21 -9.29 12.00 -0.29
N LEU A 22 -8.99 10.89 0.39
CA LEU A 22 -8.57 9.66 -0.28
C LEU A 22 -9.72 9.07 -1.11
N THR A 23 -10.94 9.04 -0.58
CA THR A 23 -12.11 8.54 -1.30
C THR A 23 -12.34 9.31 -2.61
N GLN A 24 -12.23 10.64 -2.56
CA GLN A 24 -12.33 11.48 -3.75
C GLN A 24 -11.21 11.15 -4.75
N LEU A 25 -9.96 11.09 -4.27
CA LEU A 25 -8.80 10.80 -5.12
C LEU A 25 -8.91 9.41 -5.77
N LEU A 26 -9.36 8.40 -5.05
CA LEU A 26 -9.55 7.05 -5.60
C LEU A 26 -10.62 7.04 -6.71
N SER A 27 -11.70 7.81 -6.54
CA SER A 27 -12.73 7.98 -7.57
C SER A 27 -12.17 8.64 -8.82
N GLU A 28 -11.36 9.70 -8.66
CA GLU A 28 -10.69 10.38 -9.77
C GLU A 28 -9.70 9.45 -10.50
N ILE A 29 -8.90 8.68 -9.75
CA ILE A 29 -7.95 7.69 -10.31
C ILE A 29 -8.70 6.62 -11.10
N HIS A 30 -9.81 6.11 -10.56
CA HIS A 30 -10.61 5.10 -11.24
C HIS A 30 -11.17 5.62 -12.58
N GLU A 31 -11.73 6.83 -12.61
CA GLU A 31 -12.19 7.47 -13.85
C GLU A 31 -11.08 7.63 -14.87
N GLN A 32 -9.90 8.10 -14.43
CA GLN A 32 -8.75 8.27 -15.32
C GLN A 32 -8.16 6.95 -15.80
N TYR A 33 -8.29 5.89 -15.00
CA TYR A 33 -7.93 4.53 -15.41
C TYR A 33 -8.77 4.07 -16.60
N GLU A 34 -10.08 4.16 -16.49
CA GLU A 34 -11.01 3.81 -17.58
C GLU A 34 -10.70 4.61 -18.87
N LEU A 35 -10.47 5.91 -18.73
CA LEU A 35 -10.09 6.78 -19.85
C LEU A 35 -8.73 6.39 -20.44
N ALA A 36 -7.77 5.97 -19.64
CA ALA A 36 -6.45 5.55 -20.11
C ALA A 36 -6.53 4.27 -20.95
N VAL A 37 -7.34 3.31 -20.53
CA VAL A 37 -7.59 2.05 -21.27
C VAL A 37 -8.26 2.36 -22.60
N ILE A 38 -9.36 3.15 -22.60
CA ILE A 38 -10.12 3.49 -23.79
C ILE A 38 -9.25 4.25 -24.82
N ASN A 39 -8.47 5.23 -24.35
CA ASN A 39 -7.68 6.10 -25.18
C ASN A 39 -6.26 5.59 -25.49
N LYS A 40 -5.91 4.38 -25.01
CA LYS A 40 -4.58 3.77 -25.20
C LYS A 40 -3.44 4.73 -24.85
N ARG A 41 -3.54 5.39 -23.67
CA ARG A 41 -2.49 6.33 -23.23
C ARG A 41 -1.17 5.59 -22.98
N PRO A 42 -0.01 6.24 -23.07
CA PRO A 42 1.31 5.60 -22.94
C PRO A 42 1.46 4.77 -21.66
N TYR A 43 0.91 5.25 -20.52
CA TYR A 43 0.97 4.56 -19.24
C TYR A 43 -0.08 3.45 -19.07
N SER A 44 -0.99 3.24 -20.02
CA SER A 44 -1.98 2.16 -19.95
C SER A 44 -1.33 0.77 -20.04
N GLN A 45 -0.10 0.67 -20.54
CA GLN A 45 0.68 -0.58 -20.55
C GLN A 45 1.14 -1.00 -19.15
N ASP A 46 1.21 -0.06 -18.20
CA ASP A 46 1.64 -0.33 -16.82
C ASP A 46 0.47 -0.80 -15.94
N LEU A 47 -0.78 -0.66 -16.40
CA LEU A 47 -1.97 -1.01 -15.63
C LEU A 47 -2.06 -2.51 -15.27
N PRO A 48 -1.68 -3.48 -16.14
CA PRO A 48 -1.67 -4.90 -15.78
C PRO A 48 -0.41 -5.32 -15.01
N ASP A 49 0.53 -4.41 -14.73
CA ASP A 49 1.76 -4.72 -14.01
C ASP A 49 1.47 -4.84 -12.50
N ILE A 50 1.64 -6.05 -11.98
CA ILE A 50 1.42 -6.40 -10.57
C ILE A 50 2.27 -5.56 -9.60
N THR A 51 3.37 -4.99 -10.05
CA THR A 51 4.26 -4.19 -9.21
C THR A 51 3.75 -2.77 -9.01
N LYS A 52 2.83 -2.31 -9.88
CA LYS A 52 2.33 -0.96 -9.91
C LYS A 52 1.14 -0.71 -8.98
N LEU A 53 1.06 0.50 -8.46
CA LEU A 53 -0.05 0.93 -7.60
C LEU A 53 -1.44 0.73 -8.23
N PRO A 54 -1.67 1.00 -9.53
CA PRO A 54 -2.98 0.75 -10.15
C PRO A 54 -3.45 -0.70 -10.01
N TYR A 55 -2.55 -1.67 -10.15
CA TYR A 55 -2.91 -3.07 -9.97
C TYR A 55 -3.37 -3.36 -8.54
N PHE A 56 -2.66 -2.79 -7.54
CA PHE A 56 -3.08 -2.87 -6.15
C PHE A 56 -4.48 -2.26 -5.94
N LEU A 57 -4.70 -1.04 -6.41
CA LEU A 57 -5.97 -0.32 -6.22
C LEU A 57 -7.17 -1.03 -6.88
N GLN A 58 -6.95 -1.76 -7.96
CA GLN A 58 -8.03 -2.47 -8.64
C GLN A 58 -8.40 -3.81 -8.01
N HIS A 59 -7.40 -4.54 -7.52
CA HIS A 59 -7.59 -5.95 -7.17
C HIS A 59 -7.50 -6.26 -5.68
N ILE A 60 -7.26 -5.24 -4.82
CA ILE A 60 -7.11 -5.47 -3.38
C ILE A 60 -8.41 -5.89 -2.70
N ASP A 61 -9.55 -5.38 -3.15
CA ASP A 61 -10.86 -5.68 -2.60
C ASP A 61 -11.55 -6.86 -3.29
N GLU A 62 -10.92 -7.42 -4.33
CA GLU A 62 -11.43 -8.61 -5.00
C GLU A 62 -11.14 -9.87 -4.18
N THR A 63 -12.06 -10.82 -4.25
CA THR A 63 -11.91 -12.14 -3.62
C THR A 63 -11.94 -13.23 -4.68
N ASP A 64 -11.05 -14.22 -4.53
CA ASP A 64 -11.03 -15.44 -5.35
C ASP A 64 -10.83 -15.24 -6.87
N THR A 65 -10.36 -14.06 -7.30
CA THR A 65 -9.95 -13.82 -8.69
C THR A 65 -8.47 -14.18 -8.88
N VAL A 66 -8.06 -14.45 -10.11
CA VAL A 66 -6.66 -14.75 -10.44
C VAL A 66 -5.79 -13.54 -10.11
N GLU A 67 -6.30 -12.34 -10.35
CA GLU A 67 -5.64 -11.07 -10.10
C GLU A 67 -5.43 -10.83 -8.60
N SER A 68 -6.45 -11.05 -7.77
CA SER A 68 -6.33 -10.90 -6.31
C SER A 68 -5.39 -11.94 -5.71
N ILE A 69 -5.40 -13.17 -6.20
CA ILE A 69 -4.47 -14.23 -5.75
C ILE A 69 -3.01 -13.85 -6.08
N ARG A 70 -2.77 -13.32 -7.28
CA ARG A 70 -1.43 -12.85 -7.70
C ARG A 70 -0.98 -11.67 -6.85
N LEU A 71 -1.86 -10.68 -6.65
CA LEU A 71 -1.56 -9.52 -5.82
C LEU A 71 -1.20 -9.93 -4.40
N ASN A 72 -2.00 -10.80 -3.78
CA ASN A 72 -1.73 -11.31 -2.43
C ASN A 72 -0.38 -12.03 -2.35
N ALA A 73 -0.04 -12.86 -3.34
CA ALA A 73 1.26 -13.54 -3.39
C ALA A 73 2.42 -12.53 -3.51
N TYR A 74 2.27 -11.48 -4.32
CA TYR A 74 3.26 -10.41 -4.46
C TYR A 74 3.44 -9.64 -3.14
N LEU A 75 2.35 -9.22 -2.51
CA LEU A 75 2.39 -8.48 -1.24
C LEU A 75 3.00 -9.32 -0.11
N GLN A 76 2.66 -10.61 -0.02
CA GLN A 76 3.30 -11.53 0.93
C GLN A 76 4.81 -11.68 0.68
N GLY A 77 5.22 -11.73 -0.58
CA GLY A 77 6.63 -11.75 -0.97
C GLY A 77 7.37 -10.51 -0.48
N LEU A 78 6.83 -9.32 -0.75
CA LEU A 78 7.37 -8.05 -0.26
C LEU A 78 7.41 -8.01 1.26
N HIS A 79 6.32 -8.36 1.94
CA HIS A 79 6.23 -8.38 3.39
C HIS A 79 7.32 -9.26 4.01
N THR A 80 7.48 -10.48 3.48
CA THR A 80 8.52 -11.41 3.92
C THR A 80 9.92 -10.85 3.70
N ALA A 81 10.16 -10.18 2.57
CA ALA A 81 11.44 -9.58 2.24
C ALA A 81 11.79 -8.43 3.21
N TYR A 82 10.84 -7.54 3.48
CA TYR A 82 11.02 -6.44 4.45
C TYR A 82 11.24 -6.95 5.87
N PHE A 83 10.48 -7.94 6.32
CA PHE A 83 10.66 -8.56 7.63
C PHE A 83 12.05 -9.18 7.79
N LYS A 84 12.49 -9.97 6.82
CA LYS A 84 13.82 -10.60 6.84
C LYS A 84 14.93 -9.56 6.78
N ASN A 85 14.78 -8.52 5.96
CA ASN A 85 15.74 -7.44 5.85
C ASN A 85 15.89 -6.70 7.18
N ALA A 86 14.79 -6.25 7.78
CA ALA A 86 14.78 -5.56 9.08
C ALA A 86 15.40 -6.41 10.20
N THR A 87 15.06 -7.71 10.24
CA THR A 87 15.59 -8.64 11.23
C THR A 87 17.11 -8.84 11.05
N ASN A 88 17.59 -8.99 9.82
CA ASN A 88 19.00 -9.13 9.52
C ASN A 88 19.80 -7.87 9.85
N GLN A 89 19.30 -6.68 9.47
CA GLN A 89 19.93 -5.42 9.79
C GLN A 89 20.10 -5.25 11.31
N LYS A 90 19.05 -5.53 12.08
CA LYS A 90 19.10 -5.49 13.55
C LYS A 90 20.14 -6.48 14.11
N ARG A 91 20.18 -7.71 13.59
CA ARG A 91 21.13 -8.76 14.04
C ARG A 91 22.58 -8.41 13.74
N LEU A 92 22.84 -7.78 12.59
CA LEU A 92 24.19 -7.45 12.14
C LEU A 92 24.69 -6.10 12.64
N GLY A 93 23.87 -5.34 13.40
CA GLY A 93 24.23 -4.00 13.87
C GLY A 93 24.41 -2.99 12.73
N GLY A 94 23.88 -3.27 11.54
CA GLY A 94 23.93 -2.40 10.39
C GLY A 94 23.01 -1.20 10.50
N GLY A 95 23.28 -0.14 9.73
CA GLY A 95 22.37 1.00 9.60
C GLY A 95 21.07 0.58 8.94
N SER A 96 19.96 0.83 9.64
CA SER A 96 18.63 0.60 9.09
C SER A 96 18.14 1.82 8.33
N TRP A 97 17.43 1.60 7.24
CA TRP A 97 16.78 2.66 6.46
C TRP A 97 15.38 3.02 7.00
N PHE A 98 14.86 2.26 7.98
CA PHE A 98 13.74 2.57 8.85
C PHE A 98 13.97 1.91 10.21
N CYS A 99 13.32 2.39 11.29
CA CYS A 99 13.59 1.95 12.65
C CYS A 99 12.31 1.54 13.38
N MET A 100 11.97 0.27 13.30
CA MET A 100 10.92 -0.30 14.15
C MET A 100 11.48 -0.69 15.52
N ARG A 101 10.80 -0.28 16.59
CA ARG A 101 11.14 -0.71 17.96
C ARG A 101 11.03 -2.22 18.11
N ASP A 102 9.93 -2.77 17.60
CA ASP A 102 9.69 -4.22 17.55
C ASP A 102 9.56 -4.70 16.12
N THR A 103 10.60 -5.38 15.63
CA THR A 103 10.57 -5.98 14.28
C THR A 103 9.56 -7.11 14.15
N MET A 104 9.06 -7.67 15.26
CA MET A 104 8.02 -8.70 15.22
C MET A 104 6.66 -8.14 14.77
N ALA A 105 6.45 -6.83 14.89
CA ALA A 105 5.27 -6.18 14.31
C ALA A 105 5.25 -6.27 12.76
N LEU A 106 6.39 -6.57 12.14
CA LEU A 106 6.53 -6.79 10.71
C LEU A 106 6.52 -8.29 10.34
N ASP A 107 6.29 -9.23 11.27
CA ASP A 107 6.22 -10.67 10.97
C ASP A 107 4.92 -10.98 10.21
N PRO A 108 4.98 -11.42 8.92
CA PRO A 108 3.79 -11.66 8.11
C PRO A 108 2.88 -12.78 8.66
N ARG A 109 3.40 -13.64 9.54
CA ARG A 109 2.60 -14.70 10.18
C ARG A 109 1.76 -14.20 11.34
N ARG A 110 2.16 -13.07 11.95
CA ARG A 110 1.47 -12.45 13.09
C ARG A 110 0.58 -11.30 12.68
N HIS A 111 1.00 -10.57 11.66
CA HIS A 111 0.35 -9.36 11.16
C HIS A 111 0.29 -9.40 9.63
N PRO A 112 -0.46 -10.35 9.03
CA PRO A 112 -0.54 -10.51 7.58
C PRO A 112 -1.06 -9.25 6.87
N GLU A 113 -1.88 -8.45 7.54
CA GLU A 113 -2.48 -7.20 7.06
C GLU A 113 -1.50 -6.02 7.03
N PHE A 114 -0.38 -6.09 7.73
CA PHE A 114 0.51 -4.94 8.01
C PHE A 114 0.89 -4.14 6.75
N ILE A 115 1.28 -4.83 5.67
CA ILE A 115 1.72 -4.15 4.44
C ILE A 115 0.55 -3.44 3.74
N VAL A 116 -0.62 -4.05 3.72
CA VAL A 116 -1.83 -3.46 3.14
C VAL A 116 -2.24 -2.22 3.94
N ASP A 117 -2.28 -2.33 5.27
CA ASP A 117 -2.60 -1.21 6.16
C ASP A 117 -1.59 -0.05 6.00
N LEU A 118 -0.31 -0.39 5.85
CA LEU A 118 0.74 0.61 5.61
C LEU A 118 0.53 1.34 4.28
N ILE A 119 0.20 0.62 3.20
CA ILE A 119 -0.09 1.23 1.90
C ILE A 119 -1.27 2.20 2.04
N TRP A 120 -2.39 1.77 2.60
CA TRP A 120 -3.57 2.60 2.80
C TRP A 120 -3.27 3.85 3.65
N LYS A 121 -2.49 3.69 4.72
CA LYS A 121 -2.08 4.79 5.58
C LYS A 121 -1.23 5.84 4.83
N VAL A 122 -0.32 5.37 3.97
CA VAL A 122 0.49 6.26 3.13
C VAL A 122 -0.38 7.00 2.12
N LEU A 123 -1.27 6.30 1.44
CA LEU A 123 -2.17 6.90 0.46
C LEU A 123 -3.08 7.94 1.10
N ASP A 124 -3.67 7.63 2.27
CA ASP A 124 -4.52 8.54 3.02
C ASP A 124 -3.76 9.81 3.47
N LYS A 125 -2.55 9.63 3.96
CA LYS A 125 -1.69 10.75 4.36
C LYS A 125 -1.29 11.61 3.16
N THR A 126 -0.92 10.99 2.04
CA THR A 126 -0.53 11.71 0.84
C THR A 126 -1.71 12.45 0.22
N ALA A 127 -2.90 11.84 0.19
CA ALA A 127 -4.12 12.49 -0.29
C ALA A 127 -4.46 13.77 0.49
N LYS A 128 -4.16 13.80 1.80
CA LYS A 128 -4.38 14.98 2.65
C LYS A 128 -3.32 16.07 2.49
N ILE A 129 -2.07 15.68 2.25
CA ILE A 129 -0.93 16.63 2.27
C ILE A 129 -0.60 17.12 0.86
N ASP A 130 -0.61 16.23 -0.12
CA ASP A 130 -0.20 16.52 -1.51
C ASP A 130 -1.05 15.71 -2.51
N PRO A 131 -2.35 15.99 -2.64
CA PRO A 131 -3.20 15.34 -3.63
C PRO A 131 -2.75 15.64 -5.06
N GLU A 132 -2.13 16.80 -5.29
CA GLU A 132 -1.64 17.20 -6.60
C GLU A 132 -0.49 16.31 -7.10
N GLY A 133 0.31 15.73 -6.19
CA GLY A 133 1.32 14.74 -6.54
C GLY A 133 0.76 13.55 -7.32
N PHE A 134 -0.46 13.11 -6.99
CA PHE A 134 -1.14 12.05 -7.75
C PHE A 134 -1.70 12.52 -9.09
N ARG A 135 -2.13 13.80 -9.18
CA ARG A 135 -2.75 14.37 -10.38
C ARG A 135 -1.75 14.79 -11.44
N GLN A 136 -0.46 14.88 -11.10
CA GLN A 136 0.59 15.29 -12.01
C GLN A 136 0.63 14.44 -13.29
N GLY A 137 0.87 15.11 -14.42
CA GLY A 137 0.94 14.45 -15.72
C GLY A 137 -0.36 13.75 -16.12
N ASN A 138 -1.50 14.27 -15.65
CA ASN A 138 -2.81 13.66 -15.86
C ASN A 138 -2.89 12.24 -15.28
N TYR A 139 -2.49 12.12 -14.01
CA TYR A 139 -2.39 10.88 -13.23
C TYR A 139 -1.27 9.89 -13.66
N ALA A 140 -0.42 10.28 -14.61
CA ALA A 140 0.70 9.42 -15.03
C ALA A 140 1.62 9.05 -13.84
N ALA A 141 1.81 9.97 -12.89
CA ALA A 141 2.58 9.70 -11.67
C ALA A 141 1.93 8.60 -10.82
N ALA A 142 0.59 8.66 -10.61
CA ALA A 142 -0.15 7.64 -9.87
C ALA A 142 -0.10 6.28 -10.56
N PHE A 143 -0.12 6.26 -11.91
CA PHE A 143 -0.13 5.02 -12.69
C PHE A 143 1.24 4.37 -12.85
N SER A 144 2.33 5.12 -12.71
CA SER A 144 3.70 4.60 -12.89
C SER A 144 4.37 4.18 -11.59
N VAL A 145 3.82 4.55 -10.41
CA VAL A 145 4.48 4.28 -9.15
C VAL A 145 4.42 2.80 -8.77
N ASP A 146 5.54 2.29 -8.26
CA ASP A 146 5.60 0.93 -7.73
C ASP A 146 5.01 0.84 -6.32
N THR A 147 4.23 -0.20 -6.06
CA THR A 147 3.70 -0.50 -4.72
C THR A 147 4.83 -0.62 -3.68
N ALA A 148 5.98 -1.19 -4.06
CA ALA A 148 7.16 -1.25 -3.21
C ALA A 148 7.68 0.14 -2.82
N THR A 149 7.57 1.13 -3.70
CA THR A 149 7.93 2.53 -3.44
C THR A 149 7.03 3.14 -2.37
N VAL A 150 5.73 2.89 -2.45
CA VAL A 150 4.74 3.32 -1.44
C VAL A 150 5.08 2.70 -0.07
N ILE A 151 5.39 1.41 -0.04
CA ILE A 151 5.78 0.70 1.19
C ILE A 151 7.07 1.29 1.77
N ASN A 152 8.09 1.53 0.95
CA ASN A 152 9.36 2.11 1.39
C ASN A 152 9.15 3.49 2.02
N TYR A 153 8.38 4.35 1.38
CA TYR A 153 8.03 5.65 1.92
C TYR A 153 7.28 5.52 3.25
N GLY A 154 6.30 4.60 3.32
CA GLY A 154 5.55 4.33 4.54
C GLY A 154 6.45 3.86 5.69
N LEU A 155 7.34 2.90 5.43
CA LEU A 155 8.25 2.39 6.45
C LEU A 155 9.17 3.51 7.00
N GLN A 156 9.67 4.41 6.16
CA GLN A 156 10.52 5.52 6.60
C GLN A 156 9.75 6.62 7.34
N THR A 157 8.52 6.91 6.93
CA THR A 157 7.73 8.00 7.52
C THR A 157 6.99 7.61 8.78
N GLU A 158 6.52 6.36 8.87
CA GLU A 158 5.80 5.87 10.05
C GLU A 158 6.74 5.27 11.12
N TYR A 159 7.93 4.83 10.70
CA TYR A 159 8.95 4.25 11.59
C TYR A 159 10.30 4.98 11.43
N PRO A 160 10.34 6.30 11.68
CA PRO A 160 11.57 7.08 11.54
C PRO A 160 12.60 6.63 12.56
N CYS A 161 13.88 6.66 12.16
CA CYS A 161 14.99 6.43 13.06
C CYS A 161 15.23 7.65 13.95
N TYR A 162 15.63 7.41 15.20
CA TYR A 162 16.06 8.50 16.10
C TYR A 162 17.35 9.17 15.62
N SER A 163 18.23 8.40 14.98
CA SER A 163 19.38 8.93 14.26
C SER A 163 19.01 9.20 12.81
N PRO A 164 19.53 10.27 12.19
CA PRO A 164 19.23 10.55 10.79
C PRO A 164 19.58 9.35 9.90
N ILE A 165 18.64 8.98 9.03
CA ILE A 165 18.90 7.99 8.00
C ILE A 165 19.97 8.57 7.06
N PRO A 166 21.05 7.84 6.73
CA PRO A 166 22.03 8.28 5.75
C PRO A 166 21.36 8.73 4.45
N LYS A 167 21.83 9.82 3.85
CA LYS A 167 21.22 10.38 2.63
C LYS A 167 21.10 9.36 1.50
N SER A 168 22.06 8.44 1.39
CA SER A 168 22.03 7.33 0.42
C SER A 168 20.92 6.30 0.63
N LEU A 169 20.32 6.27 1.82
CA LEU A 169 19.24 5.36 2.19
C LEU A 169 17.89 6.09 2.37
N GLN A 170 17.88 7.43 2.22
CA GLN A 170 16.65 8.20 2.30
C GLN A 170 15.87 8.05 1.01
N PHE A 171 14.59 7.74 1.15
CA PHE A 171 13.65 7.86 0.06
C PHE A 171 13.20 9.32 -0.06
N ASN A 172 13.48 9.95 -1.19
CA ASN A 172 13.23 11.38 -1.41
C ASN A 172 11.78 11.73 -1.81
N GLY A 173 10.86 10.80 -1.58
CA GLY A 173 9.45 10.98 -1.95
C GLY A 173 9.21 10.88 -3.46
N TRP A 174 8.02 11.32 -3.88
CA TRP A 174 7.54 11.30 -5.25
C TRP A 174 8.19 12.37 -6.15
N LYS A 175 9.48 12.58 -6.06
CA LYS A 175 10.18 13.46 -6.98
C LYS A 175 10.44 12.72 -8.29
N TYR A 176 9.50 12.84 -9.18
CA TYR A 176 9.64 12.50 -10.58
C TYR A 176 9.84 13.76 -11.40
#